data_b97308044f3506b6a6cdb7b82a0952c4
#
_entry.id   b97308044f3506b6a6cdb7b82a0952c4
#
_cell.length_a   1.000
_cell.length_b   1.000
_cell.length_c   1.000
_cell.angle_alpha   90.00
_cell.angle_beta   90.00
_cell.angle_gamma   90.00
#
_symmetry.space_group_name_H-M   'P 1'
#
loop_
_entity.id
_entity.type
_entity.pdbx_description
1 polymer ?
#
loop_
_entity_poly.entity_id
_entity_poly.type
_entity_poly.pdbx_seq_one_letter_code
_entity_poly.pdbx_strand_id
1 'polypeptide(L)'
;AWATNVNTVASAKGLYAGLETIDPSAAITRDNAAQMVWNAMNANEVEYKTNLIAGPDGKLATQITVQDKAIGDNKDKITLLEDKYDAIAVTGTLTEVKQDNGKSTYAITVTGAKHNGKDYATGSETGVAKYTDVAKDYSSLKYQSVRVLVKPEKNGQDAVVYGVYATNKNTT
;
A
#
# COMPACT_ATOMS: atom_id res chain seq x y z
N ALA A 1 8.54 -24.74 -16.88
CA ALA A 1 7.10 -24.38 -16.95
C ALA A 1 6.57 -23.76 -15.67
N TRP A 2 6.70 -24.39 -14.48
CA TRP A 2 6.15 -23.83 -13.23
C TRP A 2 6.82 -22.51 -12.83
N ALA A 3 8.15 -22.47 -12.77
CA ALA A 3 8.91 -21.27 -12.40
C ALA A 3 8.63 -20.09 -13.35
N THR A 4 8.51 -20.33 -14.64
CA THR A 4 8.17 -19.30 -15.62
C THR A 4 6.79 -18.72 -15.34
N ASN A 5 5.79 -19.55 -15.08
CA ASN A 5 4.43 -19.10 -14.80
C ASN A 5 4.37 -18.29 -13.50
N VAL A 6 5.06 -18.73 -12.43
CA VAL A 6 5.13 -18.00 -11.16
C VAL A 6 5.76 -16.63 -11.35
N ASN A 7 6.89 -16.55 -12.06
CA ASN A 7 7.56 -15.28 -12.33
C ASN A 7 6.71 -14.32 -13.17
N THR A 8 5.99 -14.85 -14.18
CA THR A 8 5.07 -14.03 -14.98
C THR A 8 3.96 -13.43 -14.14
N VAL A 9 3.33 -14.23 -13.27
CA VAL A 9 2.27 -13.76 -12.39
C VAL A 9 2.81 -12.76 -11.35
N ALA A 10 3.95 -13.06 -10.73
CA ALA A 10 4.60 -12.18 -9.76
C ALA A 10 4.95 -10.81 -10.37
N SER A 11 5.48 -10.80 -11.59
CA SER A 11 5.77 -9.58 -12.34
C SER A 11 4.49 -8.80 -12.66
N ALA A 12 3.47 -9.48 -13.17
CA ALA A 12 2.19 -8.86 -13.51
C ALA A 12 1.47 -8.26 -12.29
N LYS A 13 1.69 -8.84 -11.10
CA LYS A 13 1.15 -8.32 -9.82
C LYS A 13 2.07 -7.30 -9.14
N GLY A 14 3.15 -6.87 -9.82
CA GLY A 14 4.05 -5.84 -9.32
C GLY A 14 4.98 -6.28 -8.18
N LEU A 15 5.10 -7.60 -7.92
CA LEU A 15 5.96 -8.10 -6.85
C LEU A 15 7.42 -7.68 -7.02
N TYR A 16 7.87 -7.52 -8.27
CA TYR A 16 9.23 -7.14 -8.62
C TYR A 16 9.40 -5.63 -8.91
N ALA A 17 8.39 -4.82 -8.61
CA ALA A 17 8.46 -3.38 -8.83
C ALA A 17 9.60 -2.73 -8.01
N GLY A 18 10.41 -1.89 -8.65
CA GLY A 18 11.54 -1.22 -8.01
C GLY A 18 12.79 -2.09 -7.80
N LEU A 19 12.77 -3.33 -8.27
CA LEU A 19 13.94 -4.21 -8.29
C LEU A 19 14.60 -4.11 -9.68
N GLU A 20 15.85 -3.65 -9.73
CA GLU A 20 16.52 -3.35 -11.01
C GLU A 20 16.87 -4.60 -11.80
N THR A 21 17.24 -5.67 -11.13
CA THR A 21 17.51 -6.98 -11.76
C THR A 21 17.25 -8.10 -10.77
N ILE A 22 16.32 -8.98 -11.08
CA ILE A 22 16.16 -10.24 -10.36
C ILE A 22 16.56 -11.37 -11.31
N ASP A 23 17.60 -12.09 -10.94
CA ASP A 23 17.84 -13.44 -11.45
C ASP A 23 17.13 -14.42 -10.53
N PRO A 24 16.05 -15.09 -10.98
CA PRO A 24 15.32 -16.03 -10.13
C PRO A 24 16.13 -17.25 -9.70
N SER A 25 17.30 -17.46 -10.30
CA SER A 25 18.23 -18.55 -9.98
C SER A 25 19.32 -18.13 -8.99
N ALA A 26 19.48 -16.83 -8.75
CA ALA A 26 20.47 -16.30 -7.83
C ALA A 26 19.91 -16.09 -6.42
N ALA A 27 20.80 -16.01 -5.43
CA ALA A 27 20.42 -15.68 -4.07
C ALA A 27 19.90 -14.25 -3.99
N ILE A 28 18.75 -14.08 -3.36
CA ILE A 28 18.14 -12.76 -3.15
C ILE A 28 18.88 -11.97 -2.09
N THR A 29 19.10 -10.68 -2.33
CA THR A 29 19.64 -9.77 -1.32
C THR A 29 18.59 -9.41 -0.27
N ARG A 30 19.04 -8.94 0.92
CA ARG A 30 18.11 -8.48 1.98
C ARG A 30 17.23 -7.33 1.49
N ASP A 31 17.78 -6.39 0.76
CA ASP A 31 17.06 -5.22 0.25
C ASP A 31 16.01 -5.64 -0.78
N ASN A 32 16.36 -6.52 -1.71
CA ASN A 32 15.41 -7.07 -2.67
C ASN A 32 14.30 -7.85 -1.97
N ALA A 33 14.63 -8.65 -0.95
CA ALA A 33 13.64 -9.37 -0.17
C ALA A 33 12.68 -8.42 0.56
N ALA A 34 13.21 -7.37 1.20
CA ALA A 34 12.40 -6.36 1.87
C ALA A 34 11.48 -5.62 0.88
N GLN A 35 12.00 -5.25 -0.30
CA GLN A 35 11.20 -4.62 -1.34
C GLN A 35 10.08 -5.54 -1.85
N MET A 36 10.36 -6.82 -2.05
CA MET A 36 9.34 -7.80 -2.47
C MET A 36 8.25 -7.97 -1.41
N VAL A 37 8.62 -8.04 -0.13
CA VAL A 37 7.64 -8.07 0.98
C VAL A 37 6.78 -6.82 0.98
N TRP A 38 7.40 -5.65 0.84
CA TRP A 38 6.68 -4.39 0.73
C TRP A 38 5.70 -4.38 -0.45
N ASN A 39 6.15 -4.82 -1.62
CA ASN A 39 5.30 -4.91 -2.81
C ASN A 39 4.14 -5.88 -2.60
N ALA A 40 4.40 -7.04 -1.97
CA ALA A 40 3.37 -8.02 -1.66
C ALA A 40 2.31 -7.47 -0.69
N MET A 41 2.72 -6.73 0.34
CA MET A 41 1.79 -6.10 1.29
C MET A 41 0.90 -5.03 0.63
N ASN A 42 1.40 -4.35 -0.40
CA ASN A 42 0.66 -3.34 -1.15
C ASN A 42 -0.05 -3.90 -2.39
N ALA A 43 0.08 -5.18 -2.67
CA ALA A 43 -0.70 -5.84 -3.72
C ALA A 43 -2.15 -6.04 -3.29
N ASN A 44 -3.06 -5.99 -4.27
CA ASN A 44 -4.46 -6.30 -3.99
C ASN A 44 -4.60 -7.76 -3.57
N GLU A 45 -5.42 -8.00 -2.57
CA GLU A 45 -5.85 -9.36 -2.23
C GLU A 45 -6.62 -9.98 -3.38
N VAL A 46 -6.52 -11.28 -3.50
CA VAL A 46 -7.25 -12.04 -4.52
C VAL A 46 -8.22 -13.01 -3.86
N GLU A 47 -9.29 -13.31 -4.57
CA GLU A 47 -10.25 -14.35 -4.21
C GLU A 47 -10.41 -15.36 -5.34
N TYR A 48 -10.74 -16.58 -4.98
CA TYR A 48 -11.09 -17.62 -5.94
C TYR A 48 -12.58 -17.61 -6.19
N LYS A 49 -12.96 -17.43 -7.46
CA LYS A 49 -14.34 -17.48 -7.88
C LYS A 49 -14.58 -18.76 -8.69
N THR A 50 -15.57 -19.50 -8.25
CA THR A 50 -15.99 -20.72 -8.93
C THR A 50 -17.15 -20.41 -9.88
N ASN A 51 -16.96 -20.62 -11.16
CA ASN A 51 -17.99 -20.44 -12.18
C ASN A 51 -18.33 -21.80 -12.79
N LEU A 52 -19.61 -22.02 -13.05
CA LEU A 52 -20.07 -23.14 -13.88
C LEU A 52 -20.06 -22.68 -15.34
N ILE A 53 -19.34 -23.39 -16.17
CA ILE A 53 -19.27 -23.14 -17.62
C ILE A 53 -19.77 -24.36 -18.38
N ALA A 54 -20.44 -24.14 -19.51
CA ALA A 54 -20.78 -25.22 -20.41
C ALA A 54 -19.52 -25.64 -21.20
N GLY A 55 -19.13 -26.89 -21.07
CA GLY A 55 -18.07 -27.46 -21.88
C GLY A 55 -18.49 -27.67 -23.34
N PRO A 56 -17.54 -27.95 -24.24
CA PRO A 56 -17.83 -28.22 -25.66
C PRO A 56 -18.75 -29.42 -25.91
N ASP A 57 -18.83 -30.31 -24.92
CA ASP A 57 -19.68 -31.50 -24.91
C ASP A 57 -21.09 -31.27 -24.30
N GLY A 58 -21.40 -30.01 -23.97
CA GLY A 58 -22.66 -29.63 -23.32
C GLY A 58 -22.74 -29.97 -21.84
N LYS A 59 -21.69 -30.54 -21.23
CA LYS A 59 -21.64 -30.82 -19.81
C LYS A 59 -21.17 -29.58 -19.04
N LEU A 60 -21.69 -29.41 -17.82
CA LEU A 60 -21.23 -28.36 -16.92
C LEU A 60 -19.85 -28.73 -16.36
N ALA A 61 -18.90 -27.82 -16.51
CA ALA A 61 -17.60 -27.90 -15.91
C ALA A 61 -17.39 -26.76 -14.92
N THR A 62 -16.62 -27.00 -13.89
CA THR A 62 -16.26 -25.99 -12.91
C THR A 62 -14.98 -25.27 -13.36
N GLN A 63 -15.08 -23.97 -13.52
CA GLN A 63 -13.92 -23.11 -13.76
C GLN A 63 -13.60 -22.29 -12.51
N ILE A 64 -12.37 -22.37 -12.04
CA ILE A 64 -11.88 -21.50 -10.96
C ILE A 64 -11.13 -20.35 -11.60
N THR A 65 -11.56 -19.13 -11.32
CA THR A 65 -10.90 -17.89 -11.71
C THR A 65 -10.36 -17.17 -10.50
N VAL A 66 -9.21 -16.52 -10.66
CA VAL A 66 -8.63 -15.66 -9.63
C VAL A 66 -8.91 -14.22 -10.02
N GLN A 67 -9.55 -13.49 -9.12
CA GLN A 67 -9.85 -12.07 -9.31
C GLN A 67 -9.42 -11.26 -8.09
N ASP A 68 -9.23 -9.95 -8.26
CA ASP A 68 -8.98 -9.07 -7.13
C ASP A 68 -10.20 -9.08 -6.20
N LYS A 69 -9.96 -9.26 -4.90
CA LYS A 69 -11.01 -9.22 -3.88
C LYS A 69 -11.59 -7.81 -3.80
N ALA A 70 -12.89 -7.71 -3.86
CA ALA A 70 -13.61 -6.44 -3.76
C ALA A 70 -14.37 -6.39 -2.45
N ILE A 71 -14.31 -5.25 -1.77
CA ILE A 71 -15.03 -4.99 -0.52
C ILE A 71 -15.92 -3.76 -0.65
N GLY A 72 -17.00 -3.79 0.12
CA GLY A 72 -18.00 -2.72 0.15
C GLY A 72 -18.84 -2.62 -1.11
N ASP A 73 -19.80 -1.72 -1.07
CA ASP A 73 -20.76 -1.49 -2.17
C ASP A 73 -20.07 -0.91 -3.42
N ASN A 74 -18.99 -0.21 -3.24
CA ASN A 74 -18.20 0.42 -4.32
C ASN A 74 -17.24 -0.54 -5.01
N LYS A 75 -17.15 -1.79 -4.55
CA LYS A 75 -16.20 -2.80 -5.06
C LYS A 75 -14.76 -2.31 -5.07
N ASP A 76 -14.38 -1.55 -4.07
CA ASP A 76 -13.00 -1.10 -3.90
C ASP A 76 -12.09 -2.30 -3.64
N LYS A 77 -10.92 -2.30 -4.25
CA LYS A 77 -9.91 -3.33 -4.02
C LYS A 77 -9.26 -3.10 -2.67
N ILE A 78 -8.88 -4.18 -2.00
CA ILE A 78 -8.19 -4.12 -0.73
C ILE A 78 -6.80 -4.73 -0.84
N THR A 79 -5.82 -4.08 -0.23
CA THR A 79 -4.48 -4.62 -0.12
C THR A 79 -4.34 -5.53 1.09
N LEU A 80 -3.33 -6.40 1.08
CA LEU A 80 -2.99 -7.23 2.23
C LEU A 80 -2.70 -6.36 3.47
N LEU A 81 -2.07 -5.21 3.26
CA LEU A 81 -1.74 -4.25 4.31
C LEU A 81 -3.00 -3.73 5.02
N GLU A 82 -4.03 -3.39 4.23
CA GLU A 82 -5.31 -2.90 4.76
C GLU A 82 -6.09 -3.99 5.49
N ASP A 83 -6.23 -5.17 4.87
CA ASP A 83 -7.08 -6.24 5.41
C ASP A 83 -6.49 -6.89 6.67
N LYS A 84 -5.17 -7.09 6.71
CA LYS A 84 -4.52 -7.83 7.80
C LYS A 84 -3.90 -6.96 8.89
N TYR A 85 -3.56 -5.73 8.56
CA TYR A 85 -2.85 -4.84 9.49
C TYR A 85 -3.62 -3.56 9.81
N ASP A 86 -4.82 -3.38 9.26
CA ASP A 86 -5.59 -2.13 9.36
C ASP A 86 -4.77 -0.88 8.97
N ALA A 87 -3.77 -1.04 8.11
CA ALA A 87 -2.86 0.03 7.75
C ALA A 87 -3.02 0.42 6.29
N ILE A 88 -2.92 1.71 6.01
CA ILE A 88 -3.00 2.27 4.67
C ILE A 88 -1.73 3.04 4.32
N ALA A 89 -1.46 3.16 3.03
CA ALA A 89 -0.42 4.03 2.51
C ALA A 89 -1.08 5.30 1.94
N VAL A 90 -0.78 6.44 2.56
CA VAL A 90 -1.24 7.76 2.09
C VAL A 90 -0.08 8.46 1.40
N THR A 91 -0.27 8.92 0.18
CA THR A 91 0.72 9.68 -0.60
C THR A 91 0.34 11.15 -0.64
N GLY A 92 1.32 12.04 -0.70
CA GLY A 92 1.10 13.49 -0.80
C GLY A 92 2.39 14.27 -0.56
N THR A 93 2.28 15.56 -0.32
CA THR A 93 3.42 16.42 0.02
C THR A 93 3.41 16.71 1.52
N LEU A 94 4.51 16.44 2.22
CA LEU A 94 4.68 16.79 3.62
C LEU A 94 4.90 18.30 3.74
N THR A 95 3.89 19.04 4.19
CA THR A 95 3.94 20.52 4.23
C THR A 95 4.27 21.07 5.61
N GLU A 96 3.95 20.33 6.66
CA GLU A 96 4.22 20.77 8.02
C GLU A 96 4.76 19.61 8.88
N VAL A 97 5.75 19.94 9.68
CA VAL A 97 6.24 19.13 10.80
C VAL A 97 6.42 20.08 11.96
N LYS A 98 5.73 19.86 13.04
CA LYS A 98 5.76 20.70 14.23
C LYS A 98 5.83 19.83 15.47
N GLN A 99 6.76 20.14 16.37
CA GLN A 99 6.83 19.45 17.64
C GLN A 99 5.58 19.77 18.49
N ASP A 100 5.00 18.76 19.09
CA ASP A 100 3.89 18.92 20.01
C ASP A 100 4.36 19.61 21.30
N ASN A 101 3.62 20.61 21.74
CA ASN A 101 4.01 21.37 22.92
C ASN A 101 4.16 20.47 24.15
N GLY A 102 5.35 20.46 24.72
CA GLY A 102 5.64 19.71 25.94
C GLY A 102 5.81 18.19 25.76
N LYS A 103 5.78 17.69 24.50
CA LYS A 103 5.96 16.28 24.19
C LYS A 103 7.21 16.06 23.34
N SER A 104 7.68 14.81 23.30
CA SER A 104 8.75 14.35 22.37
C SER A 104 8.20 13.87 21.02
N THR A 105 6.91 14.11 20.76
CA THR A 105 6.21 13.74 19.52
C THR A 105 5.99 14.94 18.62
N TYR A 106 5.55 14.67 17.39
CA TYR A 106 5.36 15.67 16.35
C TYR A 106 3.96 15.58 15.76
N ALA A 107 3.45 16.73 15.33
CA ALA A 107 2.30 16.82 14.43
C ALA A 107 2.82 16.98 13.00
N ILE A 108 2.23 16.26 12.06
CA ILE A 108 2.55 16.37 10.63
C ILE A 108 1.31 16.66 9.81
N THR A 109 1.50 17.42 8.71
CA THR A 109 0.44 17.70 7.74
C THR A 109 0.91 17.29 6.35
N VAL A 110 0.08 16.51 5.67
CA VAL A 110 0.28 16.08 4.29
C VAL A 110 -0.82 16.68 3.42
N THR A 111 -0.44 17.44 2.39
CA THR A 111 -1.38 18.05 1.43
C THR A 111 -1.34 17.31 0.09
N GLY A 112 -2.43 17.42 -0.68
CA GLY A 112 -2.62 16.57 -1.85
C GLY A 112 -2.67 15.09 -1.47
N ALA A 113 -3.16 14.81 -0.25
CA ALA A 113 -3.18 13.47 0.30
C ALA A 113 -4.10 12.56 -0.50
N LYS A 114 -3.59 11.40 -0.89
CA LYS A 114 -4.32 10.38 -1.66
C LYS A 114 -4.08 8.99 -1.09
N HIS A 115 -5.15 8.19 -1.10
CA HIS A 115 -5.11 6.77 -0.83
C HIS A 115 -5.78 6.02 -1.98
N ASN A 116 -5.10 5.04 -2.57
CA ASN A 116 -5.56 4.29 -3.75
C ASN A 116 -6.00 5.21 -4.93
N GLY A 117 -5.30 6.34 -5.12
CA GLY A 117 -5.57 7.31 -6.18
C GLY A 117 -6.75 8.27 -5.91
N LYS A 118 -7.52 8.06 -4.85
CA LYS A 118 -8.61 8.94 -4.40
C LYS A 118 -8.10 9.94 -3.38
N ASP A 119 -8.73 11.12 -3.31
CA ASP A 119 -8.43 12.10 -2.28
C ASP A 119 -8.71 11.53 -0.89
N TYR A 120 -7.76 11.75 0.01
CA TYR A 120 -7.82 11.29 1.39
C TYR A 120 -7.74 12.47 2.36
N ALA A 121 -8.52 12.43 3.43
CA ALA A 121 -8.53 13.45 4.46
C ALA A 121 -8.74 12.82 5.84
N THR A 122 -8.13 13.41 6.86
CA THR A 122 -8.38 13.06 8.28
C THR A 122 -9.36 14.00 8.96
N GLY A 123 -9.85 15.02 8.26
CA GLY A 123 -10.82 16.01 8.72
C GLY A 123 -11.69 16.50 7.56
N SER A 124 -12.25 17.70 7.72
CA SER A 124 -13.19 18.27 6.72
C SER A 124 -12.53 18.80 5.46
N GLU A 125 -11.21 18.99 5.46
CA GLU A 125 -10.47 19.57 4.33
C GLU A 125 -10.02 18.47 3.36
N THR A 126 -10.60 18.44 2.17
CA THR A 126 -10.31 17.43 1.14
C THR A 126 -8.83 17.44 0.75
N GLY A 127 -8.22 16.26 0.67
CA GLY A 127 -6.82 16.11 0.28
C GLY A 127 -5.83 16.59 1.36
N VAL A 128 -6.27 16.75 2.59
CA VAL A 128 -5.40 17.12 3.72
C VAL A 128 -5.48 16.06 4.81
N ALA A 129 -4.33 15.47 5.12
CA ALA A 129 -4.19 14.52 6.21
C ALA A 129 -3.29 15.11 7.31
N LYS A 130 -3.82 15.15 8.53
CA LYS A 130 -3.13 15.65 9.72
C LYS A 130 -3.00 14.52 10.73
N TYR A 131 -1.81 14.35 11.26
CA TYR A 131 -1.52 13.33 12.27
C TYR A 131 -0.78 13.95 13.44
N THR A 132 -1.13 13.53 14.64
CA THR A 132 -0.49 13.93 15.90
C THR A 132 0.23 12.73 16.52
N ASP A 133 0.97 12.99 17.59
CA ASP A 133 1.71 11.94 18.34
C ASP A 133 2.67 11.08 17.48
N VAL A 134 3.21 11.67 16.41
CA VAL A 134 4.18 11.03 15.53
C VAL A 134 5.51 10.94 16.27
N ALA A 135 6.02 9.72 16.47
CA ALA A 135 7.16 9.46 17.33
C ALA A 135 8.51 9.98 16.79
N LYS A 136 8.60 10.25 15.49
CA LYS A 136 9.86 10.63 14.83
C LYS A 136 9.75 12.00 14.16
N ASP A 137 10.82 12.78 14.24
CA ASP A 137 10.98 14.02 13.47
C ASP A 137 11.24 13.70 11.99
N TYR A 138 10.36 14.20 11.14
CA TYR A 138 10.44 14.09 9.69
C TYR A 138 10.68 15.44 9.01
N SER A 139 11.22 16.44 9.73
CA SER A 139 11.47 17.78 9.19
C SER A 139 12.39 17.78 7.96
N SER A 140 13.29 16.81 7.85
CA SER A 140 14.14 16.63 6.66
C SER A 140 13.37 16.26 5.38
N LEU A 141 12.15 15.78 5.50
CA LEU A 141 11.27 15.42 4.38
C LEU A 141 10.26 16.54 4.06
N LYS A 142 10.33 17.67 4.74
CA LYS A 142 9.39 18.79 4.52
C LYS A 142 9.49 19.29 3.07
N TYR A 143 8.32 19.52 2.48
CA TYR A 143 8.12 19.91 1.08
C TYR A 143 8.51 18.85 0.04
N GLN A 144 8.74 17.62 0.46
CA GLN A 144 8.94 16.49 -0.44
C GLN A 144 7.66 15.70 -0.62
N SER A 145 7.56 15.01 -1.75
CA SER A 145 6.54 13.98 -1.94
C SER A 145 6.86 12.79 -1.04
N VAL A 146 5.87 12.41 -0.23
CA VAL A 146 6.03 11.35 0.75
C VAL A 146 4.94 10.29 0.62
N ARG A 147 5.26 9.13 1.17
CA ARG A 147 4.30 8.09 1.52
C ARG A 147 4.28 7.95 3.03
N VAL A 148 3.11 8.09 3.62
CA VAL A 148 2.86 7.88 5.04
C VAL A 148 2.20 6.53 5.20
N LEU A 149 2.83 5.65 5.99
CA LEU A 149 2.23 4.40 6.42
C LEU A 149 1.52 4.66 7.74
N VAL A 150 0.21 4.48 7.74
CA VAL A 150 -0.63 4.86 8.88
C VAL A 150 -1.72 3.85 9.14
N LYS A 151 -1.99 3.55 10.40
CA LYS A 151 -3.24 2.95 10.85
C LYS A 151 -4.23 4.10 11.05
N PRO A 152 -5.32 4.19 10.28
CA PRO A 152 -6.30 5.26 10.41
C PRO A 152 -7.00 5.25 11.78
N GLU A 153 -7.53 6.39 12.17
CA GLU A 153 -8.47 6.47 13.28
C GLU A 153 -9.64 5.50 13.07
N LYS A 154 -9.93 4.69 14.07
CA LYS A 154 -11.00 3.71 14.02
C LYS A 154 -11.54 3.43 15.42
N ASN A 155 -12.86 3.45 15.59
CA ASN A 155 -13.52 3.11 16.85
C ASN A 155 -13.05 3.96 18.06
N GLY A 156 -12.76 5.26 17.84
CA GLY A 156 -12.29 6.16 18.91
C GLY A 156 -10.83 5.97 19.30
N GLN A 157 -10.06 5.18 18.55
CA GLN A 157 -8.61 5.10 18.69
C GLN A 157 -7.96 6.03 17.67
N ASP A 158 -7.03 6.87 18.13
CA ASP A 158 -6.31 7.81 17.29
C ASP A 158 -5.51 7.11 16.18
N ALA A 159 -5.28 7.83 15.10
CA ALA A 159 -4.43 7.36 14.02
C ALA A 159 -2.99 7.15 14.49
N VAL A 160 -2.35 6.06 14.05
CA VAL A 160 -0.96 5.73 14.38
C VAL A 160 -0.10 5.78 13.12
N VAL A 161 0.86 6.72 13.08
CA VAL A 161 1.84 6.79 11.98
C VAL A 161 2.98 5.83 12.26
N TYR A 162 3.13 4.82 11.40
CA TYR A 162 4.24 3.87 11.47
C TYR A 162 5.52 4.39 10.82
N GLY A 163 5.39 5.25 9.80
CA GLY A 163 6.54 5.84 9.14
C GLY A 163 6.17 6.79 8.01
N VAL A 164 7.12 7.67 7.68
CA VAL A 164 7.03 8.60 6.54
C VAL A 164 8.27 8.40 5.67
N TYR A 165 8.08 8.20 4.39
CA TYR A 165 9.12 7.86 3.41
C TYR A 165 9.03 8.78 2.20
N ALA A 166 10.16 9.28 1.73
CA ALA A 166 10.20 10.01 0.47
C ALA A 166 9.83 9.08 -0.71
N THR A 167 8.99 9.58 -1.61
CA THR A 167 8.59 8.82 -2.81
C THR A 167 9.40 9.18 -4.03
N ASN A 168 10.08 10.33 -4.01
CA ASN A 168 10.92 10.75 -5.13
C ASN A 168 12.26 10.03 -5.05
N LYS A 169 12.59 9.29 -6.10
CA LYS A 169 13.95 8.87 -6.43
C LYS A 169 14.77 10.05 -6.98
N ASN A 170 14.65 11.25 -6.43
CA ASN A 170 15.57 12.32 -6.73
C ASN A 170 16.79 12.14 -5.85
N THR A 171 17.56 11.27 -6.24
CA THR A 171 18.99 11.29 -6.19
C THR A 171 19.51 12.58 -6.77
N THR A 172 20.18 13.32 -5.97
CA THR A 172 21.29 14.16 -6.41
C THR A 172 22.29 13.30 -7.16
#